data_afd7b2a8a75cfa30e6f5bc0b51fd356d
#
_entry.id   afd7b2a8a75cfa30e6f5bc0b51fd356d
#
_cell.length_a   1.000
_cell.length_b   1.000
_cell.length_c   1.000
_cell.angle_alpha   90.00
_cell.angle_beta   90.00
_cell.angle_gamma   90.00
#
_symmetry.space_group_name_H-M   'P 1'
#
loop_
_entity.id
_entity.type
_entity.pdbx_description
1 polymer ?
#
loop_
_entity_poly.entity_id
_entity_poly.type
_entity_poly.pdbx_seq_one_letter_code
_entity_poly.pdbx_strand_id
1 'polypeptide(L)'
;PFISTYFLISILFWIVFLIIIPQLYMLDLSFRPNLPPLLRGGPDDVHTLVHYKHFIFGSETSQDKFNYVDIGVFFNTIFTAILVTVINLCFCYPIAFYMAKVASPGTSRLLIISLIIPFWINELLRSFALRILFAGEGVINNVLLGTGLIDTGINFIAQDVALYTGLTYAYILLMIFPLY
;
A
#
# COMPACT_ATOMS: atom_id res chain seq x y z
N PRO A 1 -21.66 12.57 -31.34
CA PRO A 1 -20.19 12.53 -31.39
C PRO A 1 -19.55 13.65 -30.57
N PHE A 2 -20.02 14.91 -30.63
CA PHE A 2 -19.40 16.04 -29.92
C PHE A 2 -19.35 15.90 -28.39
N ILE A 3 -20.43 15.41 -27.78
CA ILE A 3 -20.51 15.21 -26.32
C ILE A 3 -19.49 14.15 -25.87
N SER A 4 -19.37 13.04 -26.58
CA SER A 4 -18.42 11.98 -26.28
C SER A 4 -16.96 12.49 -26.39
N THR A 5 -16.66 13.26 -27.41
CA THR A 5 -15.33 13.85 -27.60
C THR A 5 -14.99 14.85 -26.51
N TYR A 6 -15.95 15.67 -26.06
CA TYR A 6 -15.77 16.60 -24.96
C TYR A 6 -15.44 15.86 -23.66
N PHE A 7 -16.17 14.78 -23.31
CA PHE A 7 -15.88 13.99 -22.13
C PHE A 7 -14.51 13.31 -22.21
N LEU A 8 -14.12 12.77 -23.35
CA LEU A 8 -12.81 12.17 -23.53
C LEU A 8 -11.67 13.20 -23.34
N ILE A 9 -11.80 14.38 -23.92
CA ILE A 9 -10.81 15.47 -23.75
C ILE A 9 -10.74 15.90 -22.28
N SER A 10 -11.89 16.05 -21.62
CA SER A 10 -11.94 16.42 -20.20
C SER A 10 -11.26 15.37 -19.31
N ILE A 11 -11.54 14.08 -19.52
CA ILE A 11 -10.91 13.00 -18.79
C ILE A 11 -9.39 12.98 -19.04
N LEU A 12 -8.98 13.09 -20.31
CA LEU A 12 -7.56 13.12 -20.66
C LEU A 12 -6.84 14.32 -20.03
N PHE A 13 -7.47 15.50 -20.02
CA PHE A 13 -6.94 16.70 -19.37
C PHE A 13 -6.69 16.44 -17.88
N TRP A 14 -7.67 15.88 -17.15
CA TRP A 14 -7.53 15.59 -15.73
C TRP A 14 -6.49 14.50 -15.43
N ILE A 15 -6.38 13.48 -16.29
CA ILE A 15 -5.32 12.46 -16.16
C ILE A 15 -3.94 13.10 -16.33
N VAL A 16 -3.75 13.93 -17.35
CA VAL A 16 -2.46 14.61 -17.56
C VAL A 16 -2.14 15.54 -16.39
N PHE A 17 -3.11 16.36 -15.99
CA PHE A 17 -2.90 17.39 -14.96
C PHE A 17 -2.68 16.81 -13.55
N LEU A 18 -3.48 15.81 -13.15
CA LEU A 18 -3.42 15.27 -11.78
C LEU A 18 -2.48 14.07 -11.63
N ILE A 19 -2.19 13.34 -12.70
CA ILE A 19 -1.37 12.14 -12.62
C ILE A 19 -0.04 12.36 -13.31
N ILE A 20 -0.01 12.70 -14.59
CA ILE A 20 1.23 12.73 -15.37
C ILE A 20 2.15 13.86 -14.93
N ILE A 21 1.63 15.08 -14.78
CA ILE A 21 2.48 16.23 -14.40
C ILE A 21 3.13 16.04 -13.03
N PRO A 22 2.44 15.65 -11.95
CA PRO A 22 3.09 15.39 -10.66
C PRO A 22 4.12 14.26 -10.74
N GLN A 23 3.87 13.19 -11.50
CA GLN A 23 4.82 12.10 -11.66
C GLN A 23 6.09 12.55 -12.40
N LEU A 24 5.96 13.34 -13.46
CA LEU A 24 7.11 13.92 -14.18
C LEU A 24 7.90 14.86 -13.28
N TYR A 25 7.20 15.68 -12.46
CA TYR A 25 7.86 16.55 -11.49
C TYR A 25 8.63 15.77 -10.42
N MET A 26 8.05 14.69 -9.88
CA MET A 26 8.74 13.81 -8.94
C MET A 26 9.95 13.13 -9.59
N LEU A 27 9.83 12.74 -10.85
CA LEU A 27 10.94 12.17 -11.62
C LEU A 27 12.07 13.19 -11.79
N ASP A 28 11.76 14.45 -12.14
CA ASP A 28 12.75 15.53 -12.24
C ASP A 28 13.45 15.77 -10.90
N LEU A 29 12.69 15.84 -9.79
CA LEU A 29 13.25 15.97 -8.44
C LEU A 29 14.15 14.81 -8.03
N SER A 30 13.88 13.61 -8.51
CA SER A 30 14.72 12.42 -8.25
C SER A 30 16.15 12.56 -8.79
N PHE A 31 16.33 13.39 -9.81
CA PHE A 31 17.65 13.69 -10.39
C PHE A 31 18.28 14.98 -9.86
N ARG A 32 17.64 15.69 -8.95
CA ARG A 32 18.17 16.93 -8.39
C ARG A 32 18.68 16.71 -6.96
N PRO A 33 19.78 17.38 -6.55
CA PRO A 33 20.27 17.30 -5.20
C PRO A 33 19.25 17.91 -4.21
N ASN A 34 19.26 17.44 -2.97
CA ASN A 34 18.36 17.95 -1.94
C ASN A 34 18.85 19.32 -1.42
N LEU A 35 18.53 20.36 -2.16
CA LEU A 35 18.88 21.74 -1.81
C LEU A 35 17.78 22.42 -0.99
N PRO A 36 18.16 23.33 -0.05
CA PRO A 36 17.21 24.21 0.60
C PRO A 36 16.38 25.00 -0.41
N PRO A 37 15.12 25.36 -0.10
CA PRO A 37 14.22 26.04 -1.04
C PRO A 37 14.79 27.32 -1.69
N LEU A 38 15.66 28.03 -0.96
CA LEU A 38 16.30 29.26 -1.43
C LEU A 38 17.38 29.05 -2.51
N LEU A 39 17.96 27.85 -2.61
CA LEU A 39 19.02 27.51 -3.57
C LEU A 39 18.47 26.73 -4.78
N ARG A 40 17.19 26.39 -4.79
CA ARG A 40 16.54 25.70 -5.92
C ARG A 40 16.43 26.66 -7.11
N GLY A 41 16.83 26.19 -8.29
CA GLY A 41 16.90 27.01 -9.50
C GLY A 41 18.17 27.84 -9.61
N GLY A 42 19.12 27.69 -8.68
CA GLY A 42 20.44 28.30 -8.73
C GLY A 42 21.46 27.46 -9.54
N PRO A 43 22.73 27.94 -9.60
CA PRO A 43 23.80 27.24 -10.35
C PRO A 43 24.12 25.85 -9.81
N ASP A 44 23.78 25.56 -8.56
CA ASP A 44 24.01 24.27 -7.90
C ASP A 44 22.87 23.26 -8.12
N ASP A 45 21.75 23.69 -8.71
CA ASP A 45 20.59 22.87 -9.01
C ASP A 45 20.77 22.13 -10.35
N VAL A 46 21.75 21.21 -10.38
CA VAL A 46 22.12 20.43 -11.56
C VAL A 46 21.59 19.01 -11.43
N HIS A 47 21.21 18.41 -12.55
CA HIS A 47 20.80 17.00 -12.56
C HIS A 47 21.96 16.09 -12.19
N THR A 48 21.77 15.30 -11.14
CA THR A 48 22.78 14.39 -10.57
C THR A 48 22.17 13.02 -10.26
N LEU A 49 23.00 11.99 -10.19
CA LEU A 49 22.62 10.64 -9.77
C LEU A 49 22.97 10.39 -8.28
N VAL A 50 23.15 11.46 -7.49
CA VAL A 50 23.57 11.37 -6.09
C VAL A 50 22.63 10.51 -5.25
N HIS A 51 21.32 10.68 -5.40
CA HIS A 51 20.33 9.89 -4.66
C HIS A 51 20.42 8.40 -4.96
N TYR A 52 20.64 8.03 -6.23
CA TYR A 52 20.81 6.64 -6.66
C TYR A 52 22.13 6.04 -6.17
N LYS A 53 23.19 6.84 -6.17
CA LYS A 53 24.49 6.43 -5.58
C LYS A 53 24.36 6.23 -4.07
N HIS A 54 23.68 7.14 -3.36
CA HIS A 54 23.43 6.99 -1.91
C HIS A 54 22.58 5.76 -1.59
N PHE A 55 21.60 5.46 -2.43
CA PHE A 55 20.80 4.25 -2.27
C PHE A 55 21.63 2.96 -2.37
N ILE A 56 22.57 2.91 -3.31
CA ILE A 56 23.40 1.71 -3.55
C ILE A 56 24.60 1.64 -2.61
N PHE A 57 25.31 2.77 -2.41
CA PHE A 57 26.58 2.82 -1.70
C PHE A 57 26.53 3.51 -0.34
N GLY A 58 25.36 3.99 0.09
CA GLY A 58 25.21 4.74 1.32
C GLY A 58 25.68 6.20 1.21
N SER A 59 25.59 6.94 2.33
CA SER A 59 26.05 8.31 2.43
C SER A 59 27.58 8.39 2.33
N GLU A 60 28.12 9.51 1.86
CA GLU A 60 29.58 9.78 1.67
C GLU A 60 30.45 9.51 2.92
N THR A 61 29.84 9.44 4.09
CA THR A 61 30.50 9.09 5.36
C THR A 61 30.82 7.59 5.46
N SER A 62 30.22 6.73 4.64
CA SER A 62 30.41 5.28 4.64
C SER A 62 31.26 4.89 3.43
N GLN A 63 32.53 5.22 3.45
CA GLN A 63 33.53 4.87 2.43
C GLN A 63 33.15 3.59 1.66
N ASP A 64 32.62 3.74 0.45
CA ASP A 64 32.38 2.71 -0.58
C ASP A 64 31.81 1.35 -0.13
N LYS A 65 31.05 1.33 0.97
CA LYS A 65 30.38 0.10 1.42
C LYS A 65 28.98 0.04 0.84
N PHE A 66 28.71 -1.09 0.21
CA PHE A 66 27.38 -1.43 -0.29
C PHE A 66 26.31 -1.24 0.80
N ASN A 67 25.24 -0.50 0.50
CA ASN A 67 24.19 -0.19 1.46
C ASN A 67 23.20 -1.36 1.59
N TYR A 68 23.58 -2.36 2.36
CA TYR A 68 22.74 -3.54 2.59
C TYR A 68 21.43 -3.23 3.27
N VAL A 69 21.35 -2.15 4.04
CA VAL A 69 20.15 -1.78 4.80
C VAL A 69 19.04 -1.32 3.86
N ASP A 70 19.30 -0.31 3.03
CA ASP A 70 18.28 0.26 2.13
C ASP A 70 17.90 -0.74 1.03
N ILE A 71 18.87 -1.49 0.52
CA ILE A 71 18.61 -2.55 -0.46
C ILE A 71 17.81 -3.68 0.18
N GLY A 72 18.14 -4.06 1.42
CA GLY A 72 17.37 -5.06 2.18
C GLY A 72 15.91 -4.63 2.38
N VAL A 73 15.70 -3.39 2.79
CA VAL A 73 14.34 -2.81 2.93
C VAL A 73 13.60 -2.80 1.59
N PHE A 74 14.26 -2.44 0.49
CA PHE A 74 13.66 -2.44 -0.83
C PHE A 74 13.17 -3.84 -1.26
N PHE A 75 14.03 -4.87 -1.13
CA PHE A 75 13.64 -6.23 -1.45
C PHE A 75 12.56 -6.77 -0.52
N ASN A 76 12.63 -6.46 0.78
CA ASN A 76 11.59 -6.83 1.74
C ASN A 76 10.23 -6.20 1.38
N THR A 77 10.23 -4.96 0.93
CA THR A 77 9.01 -4.28 0.47
C THR A 77 8.40 -4.98 -0.76
N ILE A 78 9.23 -5.36 -1.73
CA ILE A 78 8.78 -6.12 -2.91
C ILE A 78 8.21 -7.48 -2.48
N PHE A 79 8.91 -8.20 -1.62
CA PHE A 79 8.46 -9.48 -1.10
C PHE A 79 7.12 -9.37 -0.38
N THR A 80 6.98 -8.38 0.50
CA THR A 80 5.74 -8.07 1.22
C THR A 80 4.59 -7.75 0.25
N ALA A 81 4.84 -6.94 -0.78
CA ALA A 81 3.84 -6.62 -1.79
C ALA A 81 3.35 -7.85 -2.55
N ILE A 82 4.27 -8.73 -2.97
CA ILE A 82 3.94 -9.98 -3.64
C ILE A 82 3.15 -10.90 -2.69
N LEU A 83 3.61 -11.07 -1.46
CA LEU A 83 2.96 -11.91 -0.46
C LEU A 83 1.52 -11.46 -0.20
N VAL A 84 1.31 -10.18 0.10
CA VAL A 84 -0.01 -9.60 0.35
C VAL A 84 -0.91 -9.74 -0.88
N THR A 85 -0.37 -9.55 -2.08
CA THR A 85 -1.13 -9.72 -3.34
C THR A 85 -1.59 -11.16 -3.53
N VAL A 86 -0.71 -12.14 -3.28
CA VAL A 86 -1.04 -13.57 -3.37
C VAL A 86 -2.10 -13.95 -2.33
N ILE A 87 -1.93 -13.51 -1.08
CA ILE A 87 -2.90 -13.75 -0.01
C ILE A 87 -4.28 -13.17 -0.40
N ASN A 88 -4.30 -11.90 -0.85
CA ASN A 88 -5.53 -11.27 -1.31
C ASN A 88 -6.17 -12.01 -2.48
N LEU A 89 -5.39 -12.45 -3.46
CA LEU A 89 -5.90 -13.21 -4.60
C LEU A 89 -6.54 -14.54 -4.14
N CYS A 90 -5.88 -15.26 -3.24
CA CYS A 90 -6.38 -16.51 -2.69
C CYS A 90 -7.72 -16.35 -1.95
N PHE A 91 -7.93 -15.23 -1.24
CA PHE A 91 -9.20 -14.95 -0.55
C PHE A 91 -10.24 -14.33 -1.47
N CYS A 92 -9.86 -13.37 -2.29
CA CYS A 92 -10.79 -12.59 -3.10
C CYS A 92 -11.31 -13.36 -4.31
N TYR A 93 -10.48 -14.21 -4.92
CA TYR A 93 -10.87 -14.96 -6.11
C TYR A 93 -12.08 -15.89 -5.86
N PRO A 94 -12.10 -16.77 -4.84
CA PRO A 94 -13.26 -17.60 -4.60
C PRO A 94 -14.51 -16.81 -4.24
N ILE A 95 -14.38 -15.69 -3.52
CA ILE A 95 -15.49 -14.81 -3.17
C ILE A 95 -16.04 -14.15 -4.45
N ALA A 96 -15.20 -13.56 -5.27
CA ALA A 96 -15.61 -12.94 -6.53
C ALA A 96 -16.24 -13.95 -7.50
N PHE A 97 -15.62 -15.14 -7.64
CA PHE A 97 -16.18 -16.23 -8.44
C PHE A 97 -17.56 -16.67 -7.97
N TYR A 98 -17.73 -16.85 -6.65
CA TYR A 98 -19.03 -17.20 -6.07
C TYR A 98 -20.07 -16.12 -6.37
N MET A 99 -19.71 -14.85 -6.17
CA MET A 99 -20.60 -13.71 -6.43
C MET A 99 -21.01 -13.61 -7.91
N ALA A 100 -20.09 -13.88 -8.83
CA ALA A 100 -20.30 -13.71 -10.26
C ALA A 100 -21.03 -14.92 -10.91
N LYS A 101 -20.81 -16.14 -10.43
CA LYS A 101 -21.23 -17.37 -11.10
C LYS A 101 -22.25 -18.20 -10.35
N VAL A 102 -22.29 -18.14 -9.04
CA VAL A 102 -23.08 -19.04 -8.20
C VAL A 102 -24.19 -18.32 -7.45
N ALA A 103 -23.91 -17.14 -6.94
CA ALA A 103 -24.84 -16.42 -6.09
C ALA A 103 -26.06 -15.89 -6.88
N SER A 104 -27.24 -15.87 -6.23
CA SER A 104 -28.40 -15.19 -6.78
C SER A 104 -28.16 -13.67 -6.83
N PRO A 105 -28.87 -12.93 -7.71
CA PRO A 105 -28.70 -11.48 -7.80
C PRO A 105 -28.92 -10.74 -6.47
N GLY A 106 -29.79 -11.24 -5.61
CA GLY A 106 -30.03 -10.69 -4.27
C GLY A 106 -28.85 -10.92 -3.32
N THR A 107 -28.31 -12.14 -3.33
CA THR A 107 -27.13 -12.52 -2.52
C THR A 107 -25.89 -11.77 -2.96
N SER A 108 -25.64 -11.65 -4.27
CA SER A 108 -24.51 -10.86 -4.79
C SER A 108 -24.58 -9.41 -4.35
N ARG A 109 -25.77 -8.80 -4.43
CA ARG A 109 -25.98 -7.42 -3.96
C ARG A 109 -25.71 -7.26 -2.47
N LEU A 110 -26.20 -8.21 -1.65
CA LEU A 110 -25.94 -8.19 -0.21
C LEU A 110 -24.43 -8.30 0.11
N LEU A 111 -23.73 -9.20 -0.57
CA LEU A 111 -22.29 -9.38 -0.39
C LEU A 111 -21.50 -8.12 -0.80
N ILE A 112 -21.86 -7.48 -1.92
CA ILE A 112 -21.24 -6.22 -2.33
C ILE A 112 -21.42 -5.15 -1.25
N ILE A 113 -22.65 -4.98 -0.75
CA ILE A 113 -22.92 -3.99 0.31
C ILE A 113 -22.13 -4.32 1.57
N SER A 114 -22.09 -5.59 1.98
CA SER A 114 -21.33 -6.04 3.16
C SER A 114 -19.81 -5.78 3.04
N LEU A 115 -19.27 -5.85 1.83
CA LEU A 115 -17.86 -5.54 1.56
C LEU A 115 -17.59 -4.03 1.55
N ILE A 116 -18.55 -3.22 1.12
CA ILE A 116 -18.40 -1.76 1.06
C ILE A 116 -18.48 -1.13 2.46
N ILE A 117 -19.33 -1.64 3.36
CA ILE A 117 -19.54 -1.06 4.71
C ILE A 117 -18.21 -0.88 5.48
N PRO A 118 -17.33 -1.89 5.62
CA PRO A 118 -16.05 -1.73 6.30
C PRO A 118 -15.12 -0.71 5.63
N PHE A 119 -15.26 -0.51 4.32
CA PHE A 119 -14.44 0.44 3.58
C PHE A 119 -14.83 1.90 3.85
N TRP A 120 -16.06 2.18 4.25
CA TRP A 120 -16.52 3.51 4.64
C TRP A 120 -15.88 4.01 5.95
N ILE A 121 -15.31 3.10 6.73
CA ILE A 121 -14.56 3.47 7.92
C ILE A 121 -13.27 4.16 7.48
N ASN A 122 -12.98 5.32 8.09
CA ASN A 122 -11.75 6.06 7.82
C ASN A 122 -10.53 5.16 7.99
N GLU A 123 -9.58 5.24 7.06
CA GLU A 123 -8.37 4.41 7.03
C GLU A 123 -7.52 4.55 8.29
N LEU A 124 -7.43 5.75 8.86
CA LEU A 124 -6.71 5.97 10.11
C LEU A 124 -7.37 5.24 11.28
N LEU A 125 -8.69 5.35 11.43
CA LEU A 125 -9.42 4.64 12.48
C LEU A 125 -9.27 3.12 12.34
N ARG A 126 -9.32 2.61 11.12
CA ARG A 126 -9.11 1.19 10.82
C ARG A 126 -7.70 0.72 11.20
N SER A 127 -6.70 1.52 10.87
CA SER A 127 -5.29 1.23 11.24
C SER A 127 -5.09 1.24 12.75
N PHE A 128 -5.67 2.20 13.46
CA PHE A 128 -5.64 2.23 14.93
C PHE A 128 -6.37 1.05 15.56
N ALA A 129 -7.54 0.70 15.04
CA ALA A 129 -8.31 -0.46 15.53
C ALA A 129 -7.51 -1.76 15.39
N LEU A 130 -6.89 -1.99 14.23
CA LEU A 130 -6.01 -3.15 14.02
C LEU A 130 -4.81 -3.15 14.96
N ARG A 131 -4.19 -1.98 15.18
CA ARG A 131 -3.08 -1.87 16.12
C ARG A 131 -3.47 -2.23 17.56
N ILE A 132 -4.66 -1.81 18.01
CA ILE A 132 -5.21 -2.17 19.32
C ILE A 132 -5.53 -3.66 19.40
N LEU A 133 -6.14 -4.22 18.35
CA LEU A 133 -6.48 -5.64 18.28
C LEU A 133 -5.24 -6.56 18.38
N PHE A 134 -4.15 -6.19 17.70
CA PHE A 134 -2.89 -6.95 17.65
C PHE A 134 -1.88 -6.56 18.72
N ALA A 135 -2.21 -5.64 19.64
CA ALA A 135 -1.33 -5.28 20.75
C ALA A 135 -1.07 -6.50 21.67
N GLY A 136 0.04 -6.46 22.42
CA GLY A 136 0.39 -7.55 23.33
C GLY A 136 -0.70 -7.88 24.39
N GLU A 137 -1.44 -6.86 24.84
CA GLU A 137 -2.63 -7.00 25.72
C GLU A 137 -3.95 -6.82 24.95
N GLY A 138 -3.89 -6.95 23.61
CA GLY A 138 -5.05 -6.75 22.74
C GLY A 138 -6.05 -7.90 22.76
N VAL A 139 -7.20 -7.67 22.11
CA VAL A 139 -8.31 -8.62 22.09
C VAL A 139 -7.88 -10.00 21.56
N ILE A 140 -7.04 -10.03 20.53
CA ILE A 140 -6.57 -11.29 19.91
C ILE A 140 -5.76 -12.12 20.92
N ASN A 141 -4.80 -11.49 21.61
CA ASN A 141 -4.02 -12.18 22.64
C ASN A 141 -4.89 -12.67 23.78
N ASN A 142 -5.83 -11.85 24.25
CA ASN A 142 -6.74 -12.25 25.33
C ASN A 142 -7.63 -13.44 24.94
N VAL A 143 -8.10 -13.51 23.70
CA VAL A 143 -8.87 -14.65 23.20
C VAL A 143 -7.98 -15.89 23.09
N LEU A 144 -6.76 -15.77 22.56
CA LEU A 144 -5.83 -16.88 22.42
C LEU A 144 -5.38 -17.45 23.77
N LEU A 145 -5.10 -16.59 24.76
CA LEU A 145 -4.79 -16.98 26.14
C LEU A 145 -5.99 -17.64 26.81
N GLY A 146 -7.20 -17.06 26.64
CA GLY A 146 -8.43 -17.58 27.23
C GLY A 146 -8.85 -18.94 26.67
N THR A 147 -8.49 -19.24 25.41
CA THR A 147 -8.74 -20.55 24.78
C THR A 147 -7.63 -21.56 25.05
N GLY A 148 -6.52 -21.17 25.72
CA GLY A 148 -5.38 -22.05 25.99
C GLY A 148 -4.54 -22.39 24.74
N LEU A 149 -4.71 -21.66 23.65
CA LEU A 149 -3.92 -21.87 22.43
C LEU A 149 -2.49 -21.33 22.54
N ILE A 150 -2.27 -20.37 23.43
CA ILE A 150 -0.96 -19.80 23.75
C ILE A 150 -0.83 -19.66 25.27
N ASP A 151 0.39 -19.80 25.79
CA ASP A 151 0.68 -19.65 27.22
C ASP A 151 1.14 -18.24 27.57
N THR A 152 1.64 -17.49 26.60
CA THR A 152 2.14 -16.11 26.79
C THR A 152 1.70 -15.22 25.64
N GLY A 153 1.48 -13.92 25.88
CA GLY A 153 1.09 -12.96 24.87
C GLY A 153 2.15 -12.82 23.76
N ILE A 154 1.70 -12.87 22.52
CA ILE A 154 2.54 -12.75 21.32
C ILE A 154 2.57 -11.29 20.88
N ASN A 155 3.74 -10.76 20.58
CA ASN A 155 3.87 -9.43 19.99
C ASN A 155 3.69 -9.51 18.44
N PHE A 156 2.44 -9.55 17.99
CA PHE A 156 2.10 -9.62 16.59
C PHE A 156 2.55 -8.39 15.78
N ILE A 157 2.71 -7.24 16.43
CA ILE A 157 3.19 -6.01 15.80
C ILE A 157 4.68 -6.13 15.45
N ALA A 158 5.48 -6.67 16.37
CA ALA A 158 6.91 -6.86 16.15
C ALA A 158 7.22 -7.98 15.14
N GLN A 159 6.28 -8.89 14.91
CA GLN A 159 6.42 -10.01 13.96
C GLN A 159 5.81 -9.70 12.58
N ASP A 160 5.49 -8.44 12.29
CA ASP A 160 4.87 -7.97 11.04
C ASP A 160 3.51 -8.63 10.70
N VAL A 161 2.98 -9.51 11.55
CA VAL A 161 1.68 -10.17 11.33
C VAL A 161 0.55 -9.13 11.28
N ALA A 162 0.60 -8.13 12.17
CA ALA A 162 -0.34 -7.02 12.16
C ALA A 162 -0.26 -6.21 10.86
N LEU A 163 0.96 -6.02 10.32
CA LEU A 163 1.20 -5.31 9.06
C LEU A 163 0.58 -6.08 7.88
N TYR A 164 0.90 -7.36 7.72
CA TYR A 164 0.37 -8.18 6.62
C TYR A 164 -1.16 -8.30 6.68
N THR A 165 -1.72 -8.51 7.87
CA THR A 165 -3.18 -8.58 8.06
C THR A 165 -3.83 -7.24 7.74
N GLY A 166 -3.23 -6.13 8.18
CA GLY A 166 -3.72 -4.78 7.93
C GLY A 166 -3.73 -4.43 6.45
N LEU A 167 -2.63 -4.73 5.74
CA LEU A 167 -2.53 -4.52 4.29
C LEU A 167 -3.51 -5.41 3.52
N THR A 168 -3.61 -6.70 3.89
CA THR A 168 -4.58 -7.62 3.28
C THR A 168 -6.00 -7.08 3.42
N TYR A 169 -6.40 -6.68 4.62
CA TYR A 169 -7.72 -6.10 4.88
C TYR A 169 -7.95 -4.79 4.09
N ALA A 170 -6.94 -3.93 4.01
CA ALA A 170 -7.06 -2.66 3.29
C ALA A 170 -7.28 -2.85 1.78
N TYR A 171 -6.67 -3.86 1.18
CA TYR A 171 -6.71 -4.08 -0.27
C TYR A 171 -7.75 -5.10 -0.73
N ILE A 172 -8.46 -5.81 0.17
CA ILE A 172 -9.51 -6.78 -0.17
C ILE A 172 -10.51 -6.19 -1.17
N LEU A 173 -11.06 -5.01 -0.87
CA LEU A 173 -12.07 -4.40 -1.71
C LEU A 173 -11.56 -4.00 -3.09
N LEU A 174 -10.35 -3.43 -3.12
CA LEU A 174 -9.68 -3.05 -4.38
C LEU A 174 -9.38 -4.24 -5.27
N MET A 175 -9.23 -5.44 -4.67
CA MET A 175 -8.98 -6.68 -5.41
C MET A 175 -10.27 -7.37 -5.86
N ILE A 176 -11.32 -7.35 -5.04
CA ILE A 176 -12.59 -8.04 -5.35
C ILE A 176 -13.30 -7.37 -6.54
N PHE A 177 -13.34 -6.05 -6.61
CA PHE A 177 -14.05 -5.35 -7.68
C PHE A 177 -13.54 -5.65 -9.10
N PRO A 178 -12.25 -5.63 -9.38
CA PRO A 178 -11.75 -6.01 -10.70
C PRO A 178 -11.94 -7.49 -11.03
N LEU A 179 -12.01 -8.37 -10.00
CA LEU A 179 -12.20 -9.81 -10.19
C LEU A 179 -13.66 -10.19 -10.40
N TYR A 180 -14.62 -9.41 -9.88
CA TYR A 180 -16.05 -9.60 -10.02
C TYR A 180 -16.59 -9.11 -11.36
#